data_645d673ea33329be5ee97c25d8252b6b
#
_entry.id   645d673ea33329be5ee97c25d8252b6b
#
_cell.length_a   1.000
_cell.length_b   1.000
_cell.length_c   1.000
_cell.angle_alpha   90.00
_cell.angle_beta   90.00
_cell.angle_gamma   90.00
#
_symmetry.space_group_name_H-M   'P 1'
#
loop_
_entity.id
_entity.type
_entity.pdbx_description
1 polymer ?
#
loop_
_entity_poly.entity_id
_entity_poly.type
_entity_poly.pdbx_seq_one_letter_code
_entity_poly.pdbx_strand_id
1 'polypeptide(L)'
;QEHDNVVFILDSEITAINGSERLESLGIRNKVSGEEQTLDVDAVFIAIGHVPDNKAFASLVELDAYGYIKTDENCATSCPGIYAAGDGRVKKVRQLTTAAADGTEAALAACDYIDLL
;
A
#
# COMPACT_ATOMS: atom_id res chain seq x y z
N GLN A 1 -25.79 -3.93 11.03
CA GLN A 1 -26.26 -2.79 11.84
C GLN A 1 -26.36 -1.60 10.88
N GLU A 2 -27.56 -1.08 10.71
CA GLU A 2 -27.76 0.22 10.05
C GLU A 2 -27.24 1.30 11.01
N HIS A 3 -26.37 2.15 10.50
CA HIS A 3 -25.88 3.33 11.19
C HIS A 3 -26.50 4.55 10.50
N ASP A 4 -27.25 5.35 11.23
CA ASP A 4 -27.99 6.51 10.70
C ASP A 4 -27.07 7.60 10.11
N ASN A 5 -25.76 7.54 10.40
CA ASN A 5 -24.73 8.49 9.96
C ASN A 5 -23.78 7.93 8.89
N VAL A 6 -24.12 6.79 8.26
CA VAL A 6 -23.31 6.18 7.18
C VAL A 6 -24.15 6.08 5.92
N VAL A 7 -23.63 6.62 4.83
CA VAL A 7 -24.22 6.54 3.49
C VAL A 7 -23.29 5.78 2.57
N PHE A 8 -23.81 4.76 1.87
CA PHE A 8 -23.07 4.02 0.85
C PHE A 8 -23.44 4.57 -0.53
N ILE A 9 -22.42 4.99 -1.29
CA ILE A 9 -22.56 5.41 -2.68
C ILE A 9 -21.87 4.31 -3.51
N LEU A 10 -22.68 3.34 -3.95
CA LEU A 10 -22.22 2.16 -4.67
C LEU A 10 -22.05 2.44 -6.17
N ASP A 11 -21.31 1.55 -6.84
CA ASP A 11 -21.05 1.60 -8.29
C ASP A 11 -20.47 2.93 -8.77
N SER A 12 -19.72 3.60 -7.92
CA SER A 12 -19.23 4.95 -8.17
C SER A 12 -17.71 5.05 -8.10
N GLU A 13 -17.18 6.05 -8.75
CA GLU A 13 -15.77 6.42 -8.70
C GLU A 13 -15.62 7.92 -8.43
N ILE A 14 -14.54 8.30 -7.78
CA ILE A 14 -14.17 9.71 -7.59
C ILE A 14 -13.52 10.20 -8.89
N THR A 15 -14.07 11.25 -9.50
CA THR A 15 -13.56 11.86 -10.73
C THR A 15 -12.79 13.15 -10.47
N ALA A 16 -13.08 13.83 -9.35
CA ALA A 16 -12.40 15.07 -8.97
C ALA A 16 -12.30 15.20 -7.45
N ILE A 17 -11.26 15.87 -7.02
CA ILE A 17 -11.06 16.31 -5.63
C ILE A 17 -10.95 17.84 -5.71
N ASN A 18 -11.91 18.55 -5.13
CA ASN A 18 -12.05 19.98 -5.26
C ASN A 18 -11.77 20.70 -3.95
N GLY A 19 -11.14 21.86 -4.05
CA GLY A 19 -10.82 22.74 -2.95
C GLY A 19 -9.63 23.64 -3.30
N SER A 20 -9.37 24.62 -2.47
CA SER A 20 -8.23 25.54 -2.63
C SER A 20 -7.18 25.32 -1.54
N GLU A 21 -7.43 25.81 -0.33
CA GLU A 21 -6.57 25.62 0.84
C GLU A 21 -6.95 24.36 1.65
N ARG A 22 -8.17 23.88 1.46
CA ARG A 22 -8.71 22.67 2.08
C ARG A 22 -9.62 21.93 1.11
N LEU A 23 -9.89 20.69 1.42
CA LEU A 23 -10.89 19.90 0.69
C LEU A 23 -12.28 20.51 0.91
N GLU A 24 -13.04 20.66 -0.15
CA GLU A 24 -14.40 21.21 -0.14
C GLU A 24 -15.42 20.22 -0.67
N SER A 25 -15.08 19.51 -1.77
CA SER A 25 -16.00 18.54 -2.34
C SER A 25 -15.28 17.48 -3.18
N LEU A 26 -16.01 16.43 -3.52
CA LEU A 26 -15.62 15.37 -4.45
C LEU A 26 -16.58 15.36 -5.64
N GLY A 27 -16.02 15.27 -6.84
CA GLY A 27 -16.78 14.85 -8.02
C GLY A 27 -16.91 13.33 -8.01
N ILE A 28 -18.12 12.83 -8.17
CA ILE A 28 -18.43 11.40 -8.18
C ILE A 28 -19.19 11.07 -9.46
N ARG A 29 -18.79 9.98 -10.12
CA ARG A 29 -19.51 9.45 -11.28
C ARG A 29 -19.97 8.01 -10.99
N ASN A 30 -21.26 7.76 -11.22
CA ASN A 30 -21.79 6.40 -11.20
C ASN A 30 -21.33 5.65 -12.46
N LYS A 31 -20.67 4.51 -12.29
CA LYS A 31 -20.10 3.71 -13.39
C LYS A 31 -21.16 2.99 -14.24
N VAL A 32 -22.37 2.81 -13.71
CA VAL A 32 -23.46 2.10 -14.38
C VAL A 32 -24.34 3.09 -15.15
N SER A 33 -24.81 4.17 -14.48
CA SER A 33 -25.69 5.18 -15.10
C SER A 33 -24.93 6.26 -15.84
N GLY A 34 -23.65 6.49 -15.52
CA GLY A 34 -22.86 7.60 -16.02
C GLY A 34 -23.20 8.95 -15.37
N GLU A 35 -24.11 8.97 -14.42
CA GLU A 35 -24.52 10.18 -13.72
C GLU A 35 -23.40 10.76 -12.88
N GLU A 36 -23.21 12.07 -12.96
CA GLU A 36 -22.21 12.80 -12.18
C GLU A 36 -22.89 13.63 -11.08
N GLN A 37 -22.29 13.66 -9.92
CA GLN A 37 -22.72 14.46 -8.78
C GLN A 37 -21.54 15.03 -8.02
N THR A 38 -21.79 16.10 -7.27
CA THR A 38 -20.82 16.66 -6.34
C THR A 38 -21.25 16.33 -4.91
N LEU A 39 -20.30 15.88 -4.12
CA LEU A 39 -20.47 15.58 -2.69
C LEU A 39 -19.60 16.51 -1.87
N ASP A 40 -20.21 17.34 -1.03
CA ASP A 40 -19.49 18.20 -0.11
C ASP A 40 -18.90 17.35 1.03
N VAL A 41 -17.60 17.49 1.28
CA VAL A 41 -16.86 16.73 2.29
C VAL A 41 -15.73 17.56 2.88
N ASP A 42 -15.43 17.35 4.16
CA ASP A 42 -14.32 18.00 4.86
C ASP A 42 -13.03 17.16 4.82
N ALA A 43 -13.15 15.86 4.55
CA ALA A 43 -12.01 14.94 4.46
C ALA A 43 -12.32 13.78 3.53
N VAL A 44 -11.27 13.19 2.93
CA VAL A 44 -11.34 11.96 2.15
C VAL A 44 -10.24 11.00 2.58
N PHE A 45 -10.62 9.73 2.78
CA PHE A 45 -9.69 8.64 3.03
C PHE A 45 -9.70 7.69 1.83
N ILE A 46 -8.57 7.60 1.16
CA ILE A 46 -8.41 6.69 0.02
C ILE A 46 -8.00 5.32 0.55
N ALA A 47 -8.89 4.34 0.41
CA ALA A 47 -8.71 2.97 0.89
C ALA A 47 -8.98 1.94 -0.21
N ILE A 48 -8.40 2.16 -1.39
CA ILE A 48 -8.59 1.35 -2.60
C ILE A 48 -7.53 0.26 -2.79
N GLY A 49 -6.69 0.03 -1.78
CA GLY A 49 -5.57 -0.91 -1.80
C GLY A 49 -4.23 -0.24 -2.11
N HIS A 50 -3.18 -1.04 -2.10
CA HIS A 50 -1.82 -0.62 -2.34
C HIS A 50 -1.21 -1.44 -3.48
N VAL A 51 -0.45 -0.78 -4.34
CA VAL A 51 0.37 -1.42 -5.37
C VAL A 51 1.83 -1.10 -5.04
N PRO A 52 2.70 -2.11 -4.88
CA PRO A 52 4.11 -1.85 -4.60
C PRO A 52 4.80 -1.26 -5.83
N ASP A 53 5.65 -0.26 -5.63
CA ASP A 53 6.48 0.31 -6.68
C ASP A 53 7.94 -0.18 -6.55
N ASN A 54 8.12 -1.48 -6.78
CA ASN A 54 9.42 -2.16 -6.66
C ASN A 54 10.09 -2.40 -8.02
N LYS A 55 9.58 -1.83 -9.11
CA LYS A 55 10.11 -2.08 -10.47
C LYS A 55 11.58 -1.74 -10.62
N ALA A 56 12.07 -0.72 -9.90
CA ALA A 56 13.48 -0.32 -9.91
C ALA A 56 14.41 -1.44 -9.40
N PHE A 57 13.91 -2.36 -8.59
CA PHE A 57 14.68 -3.45 -8.00
C PHE A 57 14.54 -4.78 -8.74
N ALA A 58 13.70 -4.86 -9.79
CA ALA A 58 13.38 -6.10 -10.48
C ALA A 58 14.58 -6.80 -11.15
N SER A 59 15.66 -6.05 -11.43
CA SER A 59 16.91 -6.61 -11.96
C SER A 59 17.83 -7.17 -10.87
N LEU A 60 17.58 -6.86 -9.61
CA LEU A 60 18.42 -7.23 -8.47
C LEU A 60 17.80 -8.35 -7.64
N VAL A 61 16.48 -8.34 -7.46
CA VAL A 61 15.76 -9.25 -6.57
C VAL A 61 14.51 -9.82 -7.25
N GLU A 62 14.08 -11.00 -6.83
CA GLU A 62 12.85 -11.59 -7.32
C GLU A 62 11.61 -10.86 -6.80
N LEU A 63 10.67 -10.57 -7.71
CA LEU A 63 9.36 -10.07 -7.40
C LEU A 63 8.30 -11.17 -7.60
N ASP A 64 7.17 -11.05 -6.88
CA ASP A 64 6.00 -11.88 -7.16
C ASP A 64 5.17 -11.32 -8.33
N ALA A 65 4.07 -12.00 -8.68
CA ALA A 65 3.18 -11.59 -9.78
C ALA A 65 2.50 -10.23 -9.56
N TYR A 66 2.51 -9.72 -8.32
CA TYR A 66 1.92 -8.43 -7.94
C TYR A 66 2.96 -7.32 -7.77
N GLY A 67 4.27 -7.64 -7.91
CA GLY A 67 5.36 -6.70 -7.78
C GLY A 67 5.94 -6.57 -6.37
N TYR A 68 5.58 -7.44 -5.43
CA TYR A 68 6.20 -7.47 -4.10
C TYR A 68 7.51 -8.24 -4.11
N ILE A 69 8.50 -7.77 -3.36
CA ILE A 69 9.80 -8.43 -3.21
C ILE A 69 9.63 -9.75 -2.46
N LYS A 70 10.10 -10.85 -3.05
CA LYS A 70 10.14 -12.15 -2.38
C LYS A 70 11.28 -12.19 -1.38
N THR A 71 10.98 -12.64 -0.16
CA THR A 71 11.98 -12.83 0.91
C THR A 71 11.70 -14.12 1.65
N ASP A 72 12.70 -14.61 2.36
CA ASP A 72 12.53 -15.60 3.41
C ASP A 72 12.02 -15.00 4.73
N GLU A 73 12.03 -15.80 5.81
CA GLU A 73 11.59 -15.36 7.15
C GLU A 73 12.52 -14.31 7.75
N ASN A 74 13.82 -14.32 7.40
CA ASN A 74 14.83 -13.37 7.86
C ASN A 74 14.88 -12.10 6.98
N CYS A 75 13.87 -11.87 6.16
CA CYS A 75 13.80 -10.76 5.22
C CYS A 75 14.90 -10.76 4.13
N ALA A 76 15.66 -11.85 3.95
CA ALA A 76 16.65 -11.98 2.91
C ALA A 76 15.99 -12.15 1.55
N THR A 77 16.49 -11.44 0.54
CA THR A 77 16.01 -11.52 -0.84
C THR A 77 16.74 -12.63 -1.63
N SER A 78 16.39 -12.79 -2.91
CA SER A 78 17.11 -13.67 -3.83
C SER A 78 18.55 -13.25 -4.12
N CYS A 79 18.94 -12.03 -3.78
CA CYS A 79 20.29 -11.51 -3.96
C CYS A 79 21.01 -11.46 -2.61
N PRO A 80 22.14 -12.18 -2.42
CA PRO A 80 22.92 -12.16 -1.18
C PRO A 80 23.30 -10.74 -0.78
N GLY A 81 23.15 -10.40 0.50
CA GLY A 81 23.45 -9.08 1.06
C GLY A 81 22.37 -8.02 0.83
N ILE A 82 21.27 -8.37 0.16
CA ILE A 82 20.10 -7.49 0.00
C ILE A 82 18.92 -8.05 0.81
N TYR A 83 18.35 -7.19 1.64
CA TYR A 83 17.22 -7.49 2.50
C TYR A 83 16.05 -6.56 2.17
N ALA A 84 14.81 -7.03 2.36
CA ALA A 84 13.62 -6.21 2.18
C ALA A 84 12.70 -6.33 3.38
N ALA A 85 12.29 -5.19 3.94
CA ALA A 85 11.44 -5.10 5.11
C ALA A 85 10.19 -4.26 4.82
N GLY A 86 9.11 -4.48 5.58
CA GLY A 86 7.90 -3.70 5.51
C GLY A 86 6.96 -4.08 4.36
N ASP A 87 6.15 -3.12 3.95
CA ASP A 87 5.00 -3.37 3.07
C ASP A 87 5.39 -3.67 1.61
N GLY A 88 6.63 -3.40 1.21
CA GLY A 88 7.15 -3.69 -0.13
C GLY A 88 7.47 -5.17 -0.38
N ARG A 89 7.54 -6.02 0.66
CA ARG A 89 7.81 -7.46 0.53
C ARG A 89 6.53 -8.29 0.53
N VAL A 90 6.66 -9.54 0.07
CA VAL A 90 5.58 -10.53 0.16
C VAL A 90 5.26 -10.82 1.62
N LYS A 91 4.07 -10.45 2.07
CA LYS A 91 3.57 -10.74 3.41
C LYS A 91 2.04 -10.67 3.47
N LYS A 92 1.46 -11.31 4.47
CA LYS A 92 0.00 -11.37 4.65
C LYS A 92 -0.55 -10.11 5.32
N VAL A 93 0.15 -9.60 6.33
CA VAL A 93 -0.31 -8.46 7.15
C VAL A 93 0.61 -7.26 6.90
N ARG A 94 0.02 -6.15 6.50
CA ARG A 94 0.70 -4.88 6.25
C ARG A 94 0.21 -3.85 7.25
N GLN A 95 1.01 -3.66 8.30
CA GLN A 95 0.75 -2.73 9.39
C GLN A 95 2.09 -2.15 9.87
N LEU A 96 2.06 -0.98 10.48
CA LEU A 96 3.25 -0.32 11.00
C LEU A 96 4.06 -1.24 11.93
N THR A 97 3.40 -1.95 12.81
CA THR A 97 4.03 -2.90 13.75
C THR A 97 4.73 -4.04 13.04
N THR A 98 4.12 -4.61 12.00
CA THR A 98 4.75 -5.70 11.23
C THR A 98 5.87 -5.17 10.34
N ALA A 99 5.81 -3.94 9.87
CA ALA A 99 6.90 -3.31 9.14
C ALA A 99 8.12 -3.04 10.03
N ALA A 100 7.89 -2.59 11.27
CA ALA A 100 8.95 -2.40 12.25
C ALA A 100 9.62 -3.73 12.67
N ALA A 101 8.82 -4.79 12.85
CA ALA A 101 9.34 -6.13 13.13
C ALA A 101 10.23 -6.65 12.00
N ASP A 102 9.78 -6.53 10.75
CA ASP A 102 10.59 -6.88 9.57
C ASP A 102 11.91 -6.11 9.55
N GLY A 103 11.90 -4.81 9.91
CA GLY A 103 13.10 -3.98 9.95
C GLY A 103 14.12 -4.49 10.98
N THR A 104 13.65 -4.95 12.14
CA THR A 104 14.51 -5.56 13.15
C THR A 104 15.13 -6.86 12.63
N GLU A 105 14.31 -7.74 12.05
CA GLU A 105 14.75 -9.02 11.50
C GLU A 105 15.78 -8.83 10.39
N ALA A 106 15.49 -7.96 9.43
CA ALA A 106 16.39 -7.64 8.33
C ALA A 106 17.74 -7.07 8.81
N ALA A 107 17.72 -6.22 9.84
CA ALA A 107 18.93 -5.63 10.38
C ALA A 107 19.82 -6.67 11.08
N LEU A 108 19.24 -7.57 11.89
CA LEU A 108 19.97 -8.65 12.54
C LEU A 108 20.56 -9.61 11.51
N ALA A 109 19.75 -10.03 10.52
CA ALA A 109 20.22 -10.91 9.46
C ALA A 109 21.34 -10.27 8.61
N ALA A 110 21.30 -8.96 8.39
CA ALA A 110 22.37 -8.23 7.72
C ALA A 110 23.66 -8.18 8.52
N CYS A 111 23.57 -8.03 9.86
CA CYS A 111 24.74 -8.11 10.74
C CYS A 111 25.37 -9.51 10.69
N ASP A 112 24.55 -10.56 10.84
CA ASP A 112 25.03 -11.94 10.77
C ASP A 112 25.70 -12.24 9.41
N TYR A 113 25.17 -11.72 8.33
CA TYR A 113 25.76 -11.87 7.00
C TYR A 113 27.14 -11.19 6.89
N ILE A 114 27.30 -10.00 7.46
CA ILE A 114 28.56 -9.26 7.46
C ILE A 114 29.61 -9.99 8.29
N ASP A 115 29.21 -10.56 9.42
CA ASP A 115 30.12 -11.30 10.32
C ASP A 115 30.65 -12.62 9.72
N LEU A 116 30.01 -13.10 8.64
CA LEU A 116 30.42 -14.30 7.90
C LEU A 116 31.34 -14.00 6.69
N LEU A 117 31.55 -12.74 6.33
CA LEU A 117 32.42 -12.31 5.23
C LEU A 117 33.89 -12.18 5.68
#